data_5c8d6af044a6e245e7e074fc89930bf6
#
_entry.id   5c8d6af044a6e245e7e074fc89930bf6
#
_cell.length_a   1.000
_cell.length_b   1.000
_cell.length_c   1.000
_cell.angle_alpha   90.00
_cell.angle_beta   90.00
_cell.angle_gamma   90.00
#
_symmetry.space_group_name_H-M   'P 1'
#
loop_
_entity.id
_entity.type
_entity.pdbx_description
1 polymer ?
#
loop_
_entity_poly.entity_id
_entity_poly.type
_entity_poly.pdbx_seq_one_letter_code
_entity_poly.pdbx_strand_id
1 'polypeptide(L)'
;MSDLTGTEGDKMKKEVFKAIVAAVLAVALAVCITACRKTGTDEVSGYHVTPCGKIRLQYYEEINGASERAVNAWVNSFRAGYPDVTVQVEYIHDHPDFQTSIAARSLGDVVSVLLADVPQYVSEYGALRALDVFAEALEISLDDVDPTVLNSCMVNGRVYAAPCMSDRFVLKYNRDLVKAAGLADPVELEAKNEWTWDVFKEYCRALTFADESGRSVGCSLQLGNSGIYIPFMEGFGGHWYDREFWQEHEELRFISDEHVVEGIQEMISLVESNICKYTISKYFPAAVKTEGQKALADYDAETEIAFNDVTFFDFGKTGKAYEEKGVDWNVVSMPRFPVPKTGLYATGFAVFGGTRNQDAAAALCLSIVTREGQSVYCSQDGRTIPCIKSLAEGKTWRLSYPDISDDPVNGKNYDAFIRHPEDATAGMVEAVLPVKVATIVNRYMSTLVPDVVNGTKDLTSILTALETEANEALKEINDNS
;
A
#
# COMPACT_ATOMS: atom_id res chain seq x y z
N MET A 1 54.89 -4.13 -59.76
CA MET A 1 53.62 -3.53 -60.13
C MET A 1 52.58 -4.61 -60.01
N SER A 2 51.93 -4.75 -58.86
CA SER A 2 50.68 -5.46 -58.61
C SER A 2 50.45 -5.44 -57.11
N ASP A 3 49.42 -4.85 -56.66
CA ASP A 3 48.71 -4.94 -55.40
C ASP A 3 48.31 -3.57 -54.84
N LEU A 4 47.27 -2.98 -55.39
CA LEU A 4 46.58 -1.82 -54.78
C LEU A 4 45.09 -1.68 -55.20
N THR A 5 44.37 -2.75 -55.56
CA THR A 5 42.97 -2.64 -55.97
C THR A 5 41.97 -3.46 -55.09
N GLY A 6 42.44 -4.10 -53.99
CA GLY A 6 41.59 -4.94 -53.15
C GLY A 6 40.91 -4.24 -51.95
N THR A 7 41.41 -3.10 -51.50
CA THR A 7 41.03 -2.51 -50.19
C THR A 7 39.90 -1.48 -50.23
N GLU A 8 39.66 -0.81 -51.34
CA GLU A 8 38.57 0.19 -51.44
C GLU A 8 37.20 -0.44 -51.64
N GLY A 9 37.12 -1.51 -52.45
CA GLY A 9 35.84 -2.20 -52.70
C GLY A 9 35.25 -2.89 -51.45
N ASP A 10 36.11 -3.36 -50.57
CA ASP A 10 35.66 -4.05 -49.33
C ASP A 10 35.26 -3.04 -48.23
N LYS A 11 35.88 -1.87 -48.18
CA LYS A 11 35.46 -0.77 -47.30
C LYS A 11 34.09 -0.21 -47.73
N MET A 12 33.89 -0.01 -49.03
CA MET A 12 32.64 0.49 -49.58
C MET A 12 31.47 -0.50 -49.32
N LYS A 13 31.69 -1.80 -49.49
CA LYS A 13 30.70 -2.84 -49.17
C LYS A 13 30.34 -2.86 -47.67
N LYS A 14 31.30 -2.69 -46.76
CA LYS A 14 31.08 -2.61 -45.32
C LYS A 14 30.28 -1.37 -44.88
N GLU A 15 30.56 -0.22 -45.53
CA GLU A 15 29.82 1.01 -45.22
C GLU A 15 28.38 0.97 -45.79
N VAL A 16 28.18 0.41 -46.97
CA VAL A 16 26.84 0.16 -47.53
C VAL A 16 26.06 -0.85 -46.69
N PHE A 17 26.70 -1.90 -46.22
CA PHE A 17 26.06 -2.89 -45.31
C PHE A 17 25.67 -2.25 -43.95
N LYS A 18 26.50 -1.41 -43.35
CA LYS A 18 26.16 -0.65 -42.15
C LYS A 18 24.99 0.33 -42.36
N ALA A 19 24.97 1.01 -43.48
CA ALA A 19 23.89 1.93 -43.83
C ALA A 19 22.56 1.18 -44.02
N ILE A 20 22.57 0.00 -44.66
CA ILE A 20 21.37 -0.84 -44.82
C ILE A 20 20.89 -1.37 -43.45
N VAL A 21 21.80 -1.83 -42.59
CA VAL A 21 21.44 -2.32 -41.23
C VAL A 21 20.86 -1.17 -40.40
N ALA A 22 21.47 0.02 -40.46
CA ALA A 22 20.95 1.20 -39.75
C ALA A 22 19.56 1.65 -40.27
N ALA A 23 19.36 1.57 -41.59
CA ALA A 23 18.05 1.90 -42.21
C ALA A 23 16.97 0.86 -41.84
N VAL A 24 17.32 -0.42 -41.79
CA VAL A 24 16.38 -1.50 -41.34
C VAL A 24 16.06 -1.38 -39.86
N LEU A 25 17.04 -1.05 -39.01
CA LEU A 25 16.81 -0.76 -37.60
C LEU A 25 15.94 0.49 -37.39
N ALA A 26 16.16 1.55 -38.15
CA ALA A 26 15.35 2.77 -38.08
C ALA A 26 13.90 2.54 -38.55
N VAL A 27 13.70 1.73 -39.60
CA VAL A 27 12.34 1.34 -40.05
C VAL A 27 11.68 0.40 -39.04
N ALA A 28 12.42 -0.54 -38.41
CA ALA A 28 11.90 -1.39 -37.34
C ALA A 28 11.51 -0.57 -36.09
N LEU A 29 12.32 0.43 -35.70
CA LEU A 29 11.98 1.35 -34.61
C LEU A 29 10.74 2.21 -34.97
N ALA A 30 10.66 2.73 -36.19
CA ALA A 30 9.52 3.54 -36.65
C ALA A 30 8.22 2.73 -36.71
N VAL A 31 8.28 1.45 -37.09
CA VAL A 31 7.12 0.53 -37.08
C VAL A 31 6.73 0.17 -35.64
N CYS A 32 7.67 0.02 -34.72
CA CYS A 32 7.37 -0.17 -33.30
C CYS A 32 6.74 1.07 -32.67
N ILE A 33 7.21 2.28 -33.02
CA ILE A 33 6.68 3.54 -32.49
C ILE A 33 5.28 3.85 -33.07
N THR A 34 4.99 3.48 -34.32
CA THR A 34 3.65 3.64 -34.91
C THR A 34 2.65 2.57 -34.42
N ALA A 35 3.12 1.39 -33.99
CA ALA A 35 2.26 0.39 -33.36
C ALA A 35 1.87 0.73 -31.92
N CYS A 36 2.70 1.54 -31.21
CA CYS A 36 2.41 2.02 -29.85
C CYS A 36 1.64 3.36 -29.81
N ARG A 37 1.40 4.03 -30.96
CA ARG A 37 0.68 5.31 -31.01
C ARG A 37 -0.70 5.17 -31.62
N LYS A 38 -1.54 4.32 -30.99
CA LYS A 38 -3.00 4.42 -31.09
C LYS A 38 -3.54 4.66 -29.69
N THR A 39 -3.36 5.86 -29.18
CA THR A 39 -4.29 6.45 -28.22
C THR A 39 -5.53 6.86 -29.01
N GLY A 40 -6.35 5.88 -29.35
CA GLY A 40 -7.69 6.11 -29.85
C GLY A 40 -8.61 6.24 -28.66
N THR A 41 -9.31 7.33 -28.54
CA THR A 41 -10.62 7.38 -27.89
C THR A 41 -11.53 6.47 -28.69
N ASP A 42 -11.46 5.16 -28.43
CA ASP A 42 -12.37 4.21 -29.05
C ASP A 42 -13.71 4.30 -28.32
N GLU A 43 -14.73 4.77 -29.02
CA GLU A 43 -16.12 4.58 -28.66
C GLU A 43 -16.35 3.07 -28.51
N VAL A 44 -16.59 2.62 -27.26
CA VAL A 44 -16.72 1.21 -26.87
C VAL A 44 -18.14 0.73 -27.11
N SER A 45 -18.66 0.83 -28.31
CA SER A 45 -19.90 0.15 -28.64
C SER A 45 -19.58 -1.14 -29.41
N GLY A 46 -19.62 -2.28 -28.70
CA GLY A 46 -19.59 -3.60 -29.33
C GLY A 46 -18.35 -4.46 -29.12
N TYR A 47 -17.50 -4.17 -28.11
CA TYR A 47 -16.42 -5.09 -27.74
C TYR A 47 -16.98 -6.35 -27.10
N HIS A 48 -16.70 -7.52 -27.71
CA HIS A 48 -17.10 -8.81 -27.17
C HIS A 48 -15.91 -9.51 -26.52
N VAL A 49 -16.00 -9.75 -25.21
CA VAL A 49 -15.03 -10.52 -24.46
C VAL A 49 -15.37 -12.01 -24.56
N THR A 50 -14.43 -12.81 -25.04
CA THR A 50 -14.57 -14.26 -25.14
C THR A 50 -13.47 -14.96 -24.36
N PRO A 51 -13.61 -15.11 -23.02
CA PRO A 51 -12.59 -15.71 -22.19
C PRO A 51 -12.34 -17.17 -22.55
N CYS A 52 -11.17 -17.47 -23.07
CA CYS A 52 -10.74 -18.84 -23.38
C CYS A 52 -9.21 -18.95 -23.37
N GLY A 53 -8.71 -20.19 -23.34
CA GLY A 53 -7.29 -20.48 -23.46
C GLY A 53 -6.58 -20.61 -22.12
N LYS A 54 -5.24 -20.54 -22.15
CA LYS A 54 -4.40 -20.74 -20.96
C LYS A 54 -3.77 -19.42 -20.55
N ILE A 55 -3.94 -19.07 -19.28
CA ILE A 55 -3.35 -17.87 -18.65
C ILE A 55 -2.53 -18.27 -17.43
N ARG A 56 -1.58 -17.42 -17.10
CA ARG A 56 -0.69 -17.55 -15.94
C ARG A 56 -0.98 -16.43 -14.93
N LEU A 57 -1.37 -16.82 -13.71
CA LEU A 57 -1.51 -15.93 -12.56
C LEU A 57 -0.22 -15.98 -11.74
N GLN A 58 0.51 -14.89 -11.65
CA GLN A 58 1.61 -14.74 -10.69
C GLN A 58 1.09 -14.11 -9.42
N TYR A 59 1.13 -14.88 -8.34
CA TYR A 59 0.70 -14.47 -7.02
C TYR A 59 1.91 -14.27 -6.11
N TYR A 60 2.03 -13.07 -5.57
CA TYR A 60 3.09 -12.70 -4.63
C TYR A 60 2.51 -12.61 -3.23
N GLU A 61 2.88 -13.55 -2.35
CA GLU A 61 2.33 -13.66 -1.00
C GLU A 61 2.66 -12.42 -0.16
N GLU A 62 3.86 -11.86 -0.28
CA GLU A 62 4.26 -10.64 0.45
C GLU A 62 3.46 -9.40 0.06
N ILE A 63 2.85 -9.38 -1.12
CA ILE A 63 2.00 -8.29 -1.58
C ILE A 63 0.57 -8.43 -1.06
N ASN A 64 -0.06 -9.57 -1.33
CA ASN A 64 -1.49 -9.74 -1.13
C ASN A 64 -1.87 -10.39 0.21
N GLY A 65 -0.93 -11.02 0.88
CA GLY A 65 -1.11 -11.58 2.21
C GLY A 65 -2.10 -12.73 2.36
N ALA A 66 -2.93 -13.00 1.36
CA ALA A 66 -3.84 -14.13 1.39
C ALA A 66 -3.09 -15.46 1.20
N SER A 67 -3.63 -16.52 1.77
CA SER A 67 -3.03 -17.84 1.62
C SER A 67 -3.23 -18.42 0.21
N GLU A 68 -2.39 -19.39 -0.15
CA GLU A 68 -2.60 -20.18 -1.35
C GLU A 68 -4.00 -20.81 -1.41
N ARG A 69 -4.60 -21.14 -0.26
CA ARG A 69 -5.96 -21.68 -0.15
C ARG A 69 -6.99 -20.66 -0.64
N ALA A 70 -6.85 -19.38 -0.25
CA ALA A 70 -7.74 -18.31 -0.69
C ALA A 70 -7.65 -18.08 -2.21
N VAL A 71 -6.42 -18.03 -2.74
CA VAL A 71 -6.17 -17.89 -4.17
C VAL A 71 -6.77 -19.07 -4.95
N ASN A 72 -6.53 -20.30 -4.48
CA ASN A 72 -7.08 -21.51 -5.11
C ASN A 72 -8.61 -21.53 -5.07
N ALA A 73 -9.22 -21.11 -3.98
CA ALA A 73 -10.67 -21.04 -3.86
C ALA A 73 -11.27 -20.04 -4.87
N TRP A 74 -10.67 -18.84 -4.98
CA TRP A 74 -11.05 -17.85 -5.99
C TRP A 74 -10.89 -18.37 -7.41
N VAL A 75 -9.73 -18.92 -7.76
CA VAL A 75 -9.46 -19.47 -9.10
C VAL A 75 -10.41 -20.62 -9.44
N ASN A 76 -10.77 -21.46 -8.47
CA ASN A 76 -11.73 -22.55 -8.69
C ASN A 76 -13.16 -22.02 -8.89
N SER A 77 -13.58 -20.98 -8.15
CA SER A 77 -14.85 -20.30 -8.40
C SER A 77 -14.89 -19.69 -9.80
N PHE A 78 -13.83 -18.99 -10.20
CA PHE A 78 -13.70 -18.46 -11.56
C PHE A 78 -13.83 -19.54 -12.64
N ARG A 79 -13.13 -20.67 -12.51
CA ARG A 79 -13.17 -21.78 -13.46
C ARG A 79 -14.56 -22.39 -13.62
N ALA A 80 -15.39 -22.35 -12.58
CA ALA A 80 -16.77 -22.85 -12.66
C ALA A 80 -17.61 -22.01 -13.62
N GLY A 81 -17.38 -20.68 -13.67
CA GLY A 81 -18.03 -19.78 -14.61
C GLY A 81 -17.39 -19.74 -16.01
N TYR A 82 -16.09 -20.06 -16.11
CA TYR A 82 -15.32 -19.99 -17.35
C TYR A 82 -14.56 -21.29 -17.64
N PRO A 83 -15.26 -22.39 -18.00
CA PRO A 83 -14.67 -23.73 -18.17
C PRO A 83 -13.64 -23.81 -19.31
N ASP A 84 -13.69 -22.88 -20.27
CA ASP A 84 -12.76 -22.83 -21.40
C ASP A 84 -11.44 -22.10 -21.06
N VAL A 85 -11.30 -21.58 -19.82
CA VAL A 85 -10.08 -20.93 -19.34
C VAL A 85 -9.31 -21.86 -18.42
N THR A 86 -8.04 -22.10 -18.75
CA THR A 86 -7.10 -22.80 -17.86
C THR A 86 -6.22 -21.76 -17.16
N VAL A 87 -6.27 -21.70 -15.83
CA VAL A 87 -5.42 -20.82 -15.02
C VAL A 87 -4.28 -21.63 -14.42
N GLN A 88 -3.04 -21.26 -14.70
CA GLN A 88 -1.86 -21.76 -14.02
C GLN A 88 -1.46 -20.76 -12.97
N VAL A 89 -1.56 -21.13 -11.68
CA VAL A 89 -1.12 -20.29 -10.57
C VAL A 89 0.36 -20.55 -10.29
N GLU A 90 1.12 -19.46 -10.18
CA GLU A 90 2.53 -19.46 -9.82
C GLU A 90 2.68 -18.67 -8.52
N TYR A 91 3.01 -19.35 -7.43
CA TYR A 91 3.22 -18.73 -6.13
C TYR A 91 4.67 -18.29 -6.00
N ILE A 92 4.88 -17.01 -5.65
CA ILE A 92 6.19 -16.40 -5.52
C ILE A 92 6.28 -15.82 -4.10
N HIS A 93 7.27 -16.28 -3.35
CA HIS A 93 7.47 -15.88 -1.94
C HIS A 93 8.34 -14.64 -1.81
N ASP A 94 9.20 -14.36 -2.81
CA ASP A 94 10.09 -13.21 -2.79
C ASP A 94 9.38 -11.95 -3.33
N HIS A 95 9.83 -10.78 -2.86
CA HIS A 95 9.34 -9.51 -3.40
C HIS A 95 9.72 -9.38 -4.89
N PRO A 96 8.77 -9.06 -5.77
CA PRO A 96 9.04 -9.02 -7.19
C PRO A 96 9.95 -7.83 -7.56
N ASP A 97 10.95 -8.09 -8.37
CA ASP A 97 11.57 -7.07 -9.20
C ASP A 97 10.74 -6.93 -10.49
N PHE A 98 9.70 -6.08 -10.40
CA PHE A 98 8.80 -5.85 -11.53
C PHE A 98 9.53 -5.27 -12.74
N GLN A 99 10.50 -4.38 -12.53
CA GLN A 99 11.25 -3.75 -13.63
C GLN A 99 12.00 -4.81 -14.43
N THR A 100 12.74 -5.68 -13.74
CA THR A 100 13.44 -6.80 -14.37
C THR A 100 12.47 -7.75 -15.04
N SER A 101 11.35 -8.06 -14.40
CA SER A 101 10.34 -8.98 -14.94
C SER A 101 9.62 -8.41 -16.17
N ILE A 102 9.34 -7.11 -16.19
CA ILE A 102 8.79 -6.40 -17.36
C ILE A 102 9.80 -6.46 -18.52
N ALA A 103 11.07 -6.09 -18.26
CA ALA A 103 12.11 -6.07 -19.27
C ALA A 103 12.37 -7.47 -19.85
N ALA A 104 12.34 -8.50 -19.01
CA ALA A 104 12.50 -9.90 -19.41
C ALA A 104 11.24 -10.51 -20.04
N ARG A 105 10.11 -9.81 -20.05
CA ARG A 105 8.78 -10.32 -20.46
C ARG A 105 8.40 -11.61 -19.74
N SER A 106 8.78 -11.70 -18.45
CA SER A 106 8.54 -12.88 -17.61
C SER A 106 7.30 -12.76 -16.73
N LEU A 107 6.63 -11.60 -16.73
CA LEU A 107 5.38 -11.41 -15.99
C LEU A 107 4.30 -12.40 -16.44
N GLY A 108 3.44 -12.80 -15.49
CA GLY A 108 2.22 -13.54 -15.77
C GLY A 108 1.22 -12.72 -16.59
N ASP A 109 0.18 -13.37 -17.08
CA ASP A 109 -0.93 -12.66 -17.75
C ASP A 109 -1.72 -11.81 -16.75
N VAL A 110 -1.84 -12.32 -15.51
CA VAL A 110 -2.39 -11.60 -14.33
C VAL A 110 -1.33 -11.62 -13.24
N VAL A 111 -1.14 -10.51 -12.56
CA VAL A 111 -0.12 -10.33 -11.51
C VAL A 111 -0.71 -9.67 -10.28
N SER A 112 -0.23 -10.04 -9.09
CA SER A 112 -0.49 -9.31 -7.84
C SER A 112 0.20 -7.97 -7.87
N VAL A 113 -0.45 -6.92 -7.41
CA VAL A 113 0.11 -5.57 -7.31
C VAL A 113 -0.26 -4.90 -5.98
N LEU A 114 0.67 -4.12 -5.42
CA LEU A 114 0.30 -3.05 -4.50
C LEU A 114 -0.40 -1.96 -5.31
N LEU A 115 -1.56 -1.49 -4.85
CA LEU A 115 -2.27 -0.45 -5.61
C LEU A 115 -1.50 0.87 -5.64
N ALA A 116 -0.65 1.11 -4.65
CA ALA A 116 0.27 2.24 -4.63
C ALA A 116 1.24 2.28 -5.83
N ASP A 117 1.59 1.11 -6.39
CA ASP A 117 2.53 1.02 -7.51
C ASP A 117 1.84 1.10 -8.89
N VAL A 118 0.51 1.03 -8.94
CA VAL A 118 -0.24 1.05 -10.20
C VAL A 118 0.06 2.28 -11.06
N PRO A 119 0.11 3.51 -10.51
CA PRO A 119 0.45 4.69 -11.29
C PRO A 119 1.79 4.57 -11.99
N GLN A 120 2.82 4.06 -11.31
CA GLN A 120 4.14 3.84 -11.89
C GLN A 120 4.12 2.80 -13.00
N TYR A 121 3.50 1.64 -12.76
CA TYR A 121 3.45 0.56 -13.74
C TYR A 121 2.71 0.96 -15.03
N VAL A 122 1.75 1.87 -14.91
CA VAL A 122 1.03 2.42 -16.06
C VAL A 122 1.85 3.49 -16.77
N SER A 123 2.37 4.47 -16.04
CA SER A 123 2.89 5.71 -16.62
C SER A 123 4.35 5.62 -17.02
N GLU A 124 5.19 4.99 -16.20
CA GLU A 124 6.62 4.86 -16.49
C GLU A 124 6.91 3.64 -17.38
N TYR A 125 6.20 2.52 -17.17
CA TYR A 125 6.50 1.27 -17.86
C TYR A 125 5.50 0.89 -18.94
N GLY A 126 4.29 1.48 -18.98
CA GLY A 126 3.23 1.08 -19.89
C GLY A 126 2.88 -0.40 -19.76
N ALA A 127 3.06 -0.96 -18.55
CA ALA A 127 3.07 -2.40 -18.34
C ALA A 127 1.69 -3.00 -18.10
N LEU A 128 0.71 -2.19 -17.69
CA LEU A 128 -0.61 -2.66 -17.32
C LEU A 128 -1.65 -2.30 -18.38
N ARG A 129 -2.69 -3.12 -18.44
CA ARG A 129 -3.83 -2.93 -19.35
C ARG A 129 -5.01 -2.31 -18.59
N ALA A 130 -5.64 -1.31 -19.21
CA ALA A 130 -6.89 -0.77 -18.69
C ALA A 130 -8.01 -1.80 -18.75
N LEU A 131 -8.82 -1.85 -17.70
CA LEU A 131 -9.85 -2.86 -17.45
C LEU A 131 -11.27 -2.39 -17.78
N ASP A 132 -11.49 -1.08 -17.98
CA ASP A 132 -12.82 -0.49 -18.17
C ASP A 132 -13.64 -1.17 -19.26
N VAL A 133 -13.04 -1.38 -20.43
CA VAL A 133 -13.68 -2.01 -21.58
C VAL A 133 -14.13 -3.45 -21.27
N PHE A 134 -13.31 -4.16 -20.52
CA PHE A 134 -13.58 -5.52 -20.11
C PHE A 134 -14.66 -5.60 -19.03
N ALA A 135 -14.64 -4.68 -18.07
CA ALA A 135 -15.65 -4.58 -17.03
C ALA A 135 -17.04 -4.32 -17.64
N GLU A 136 -17.13 -3.37 -18.59
CA GLU A 136 -18.36 -3.10 -19.32
C GLU A 136 -18.83 -4.33 -20.14
N ALA A 137 -17.94 -4.94 -20.93
CA ALA A 137 -18.28 -6.09 -21.78
C ALA A 137 -18.64 -7.36 -20.98
N LEU A 138 -18.14 -7.50 -19.75
CA LEU A 138 -18.45 -8.61 -18.83
C LEU A 138 -19.61 -8.28 -17.88
N GLU A 139 -20.20 -7.09 -18.00
CA GLU A 139 -21.28 -6.59 -17.13
C GLU A 139 -20.88 -6.61 -15.63
N ILE A 140 -19.60 -6.36 -15.32
CA ILE A 140 -19.08 -6.30 -13.95
C ILE A 140 -19.10 -4.87 -13.47
N SER A 141 -20.01 -4.54 -12.52
CA SER A 141 -20.06 -3.22 -11.89
C SER A 141 -18.96 -3.07 -10.81
N LEU A 142 -18.35 -1.89 -10.75
CA LEU A 142 -17.40 -1.48 -9.73
C LEU A 142 -18.05 -0.57 -8.66
N ASP A 143 -19.36 -0.31 -8.72
CA ASP A 143 -20.08 0.65 -7.86
C ASP A 143 -20.08 0.27 -6.37
N ASP A 144 -19.98 -1.03 -6.07
CA ASP A 144 -19.93 -1.55 -4.70
C ASP A 144 -18.50 -1.60 -4.13
N VAL A 145 -17.49 -1.31 -4.94
CA VAL A 145 -16.10 -1.18 -4.45
C VAL A 145 -15.97 0.09 -3.61
N ASP A 146 -15.20 0.04 -2.53
CA ASP A 146 -14.88 1.23 -1.73
C ASP A 146 -14.25 2.30 -2.65
N PRO A 147 -14.82 3.52 -2.72
CA PRO A 147 -14.37 4.55 -3.65
C PRO A 147 -12.90 4.93 -3.46
N THR A 148 -12.39 4.95 -2.22
CA THR A 148 -11.00 5.28 -1.92
C THR A 148 -10.06 4.21 -2.46
N VAL A 149 -10.44 2.94 -2.31
CA VAL A 149 -9.69 1.82 -2.86
C VAL A 149 -9.75 1.80 -4.39
N LEU A 150 -10.94 2.08 -4.97
CA LEU A 150 -11.10 2.13 -6.42
C LEU A 150 -10.25 3.25 -7.03
N ASN A 151 -10.18 4.41 -6.41
CA ASN A 151 -9.33 5.51 -6.86
C ASN A 151 -7.86 5.11 -6.93
N SER A 152 -7.38 4.29 -5.97
CA SER A 152 -6.01 3.75 -6.00
C SER A 152 -5.74 2.78 -7.17
N CYS A 153 -6.79 2.28 -7.82
CA CYS A 153 -6.69 1.44 -9.02
C CYS A 153 -6.67 2.25 -10.32
N MET A 154 -6.84 3.58 -10.24
CA MET A 154 -7.08 4.42 -11.41
C MET A 154 -5.88 5.29 -11.76
N VAL A 155 -5.68 5.45 -13.07
CA VAL A 155 -4.72 6.40 -13.64
C VAL A 155 -5.42 7.13 -14.78
N ASN A 156 -5.43 8.46 -14.76
CA ASN A 156 -6.10 9.28 -15.75
C ASN A 156 -7.56 8.88 -16.01
N GLY A 157 -8.31 8.59 -14.93
CA GLY A 157 -9.72 8.22 -14.96
C GLY A 157 -10.03 6.83 -15.52
N ARG A 158 -9.01 5.97 -15.72
CA ARG A 158 -9.16 4.58 -16.18
C ARG A 158 -8.69 3.59 -15.12
N VAL A 159 -9.37 2.47 -14.99
CA VAL A 159 -9.09 1.40 -14.04
C VAL A 159 -8.03 0.45 -14.62
N TYR A 160 -6.93 0.21 -13.88
CA TYR A 160 -5.83 -0.67 -14.29
C TYR A 160 -5.59 -1.86 -13.35
N ALA A 161 -6.24 -1.88 -12.19
CA ALA A 161 -6.19 -3.00 -11.27
C ALA A 161 -7.56 -3.32 -10.71
N ALA A 162 -7.79 -4.57 -10.33
CA ALA A 162 -8.95 -5.03 -9.62
C ALA A 162 -8.58 -5.25 -8.14
N PRO A 163 -9.10 -4.47 -7.20
CA PRO A 163 -8.71 -4.55 -5.79
C PRO A 163 -9.23 -5.85 -5.15
N CYS A 164 -8.39 -6.51 -4.38
CA CYS A 164 -8.76 -7.75 -3.69
C CYS A 164 -8.86 -7.60 -2.17
N MET A 165 -8.15 -6.64 -1.60
CA MET A 165 -8.23 -6.31 -0.18
C MET A 165 -7.89 -4.85 0.09
N SER A 166 -8.42 -4.34 1.18
CA SER A 166 -7.99 -3.10 1.83
C SER A 166 -7.64 -3.38 3.28
N ASP A 167 -6.74 -2.60 3.84
CA ASP A 167 -6.36 -2.68 5.25
C ASP A 167 -6.05 -1.27 5.78
N ARG A 168 -6.26 -1.08 7.07
CA ARG A 168 -6.01 0.19 7.76
C ARG A 168 -5.29 -0.05 9.05
N PHE A 169 -4.51 0.93 9.48
CA PHE A 169 -4.00 0.92 10.83
C PHE A 169 -5.13 1.18 11.83
N VAL A 170 -5.13 0.36 12.87
CA VAL A 170 -5.92 0.54 14.09
C VAL A 170 -5.01 0.42 15.29
N LEU A 171 -5.48 0.76 16.47
CA LEU A 171 -4.76 0.52 17.71
C LEU A 171 -5.28 -0.75 18.39
N LYS A 172 -4.40 -1.71 18.60
CA LYS A 172 -4.59 -2.80 19.51
C LYS A 172 -4.18 -2.34 20.91
N TYR A 173 -4.96 -2.64 21.94
CA TYR A 173 -4.70 -2.16 23.28
C TYR A 173 -4.95 -3.19 24.36
N ASN A 174 -4.18 -3.05 25.46
CA ASN A 174 -4.30 -3.83 26.65
C ASN A 174 -5.43 -3.26 27.54
N ARG A 175 -6.59 -3.95 27.58
CA ARG A 175 -7.75 -3.53 28.37
C ARG A 175 -7.50 -3.61 29.86
N ASP A 176 -6.65 -4.52 30.32
CA ASP A 176 -6.34 -4.64 31.74
C ASP A 176 -5.63 -3.40 32.25
N LEU A 177 -4.69 -2.83 31.48
CA LEU A 177 -4.02 -1.56 31.82
C LEU A 177 -5.03 -0.40 31.86
N VAL A 178 -5.91 -0.31 30.84
CA VAL A 178 -6.95 0.74 30.77
C VAL A 178 -7.89 0.66 31.98
N LYS A 179 -8.36 -0.55 32.32
CA LYS A 179 -9.24 -0.79 33.48
C LYS A 179 -8.54 -0.49 34.80
N ALA A 180 -7.26 -0.93 34.97
CA ALA A 180 -6.48 -0.70 36.17
C ALA A 180 -6.26 0.80 36.43
N ALA A 181 -6.13 1.60 35.40
CA ALA A 181 -6.03 3.05 35.48
C ALA A 181 -7.39 3.76 35.71
N GLY A 182 -8.50 3.03 35.73
CA GLY A 182 -9.84 3.60 35.91
C GLY A 182 -10.31 4.43 34.72
N LEU A 183 -9.73 4.22 33.53
CA LEU A 183 -10.10 4.92 32.30
C LEU A 183 -11.29 4.23 31.62
N ALA A 184 -12.08 5.01 30.88
CA ALA A 184 -13.16 4.46 30.06
C ALA A 184 -12.58 3.56 28.95
N ASP A 185 -13.35 2.59 28.47
CA ASP A 185 -12.93 1.74 27.36
C ASP A 185 -12.86 2.59 26.07
N PRO A 186 -11.72 2.59 25.33
CA PRO A 186 -11.58 3.36 24.08
C PRO A 186 -12.70 3.08 23.06
N VAL A 187 -13.24 1.87 22.99
CA VAL A 187 -14.37 1.52 22.11
C VAL A 187 -15.65 2.26 22.51
N GLU A 188 -15.87 2.51 23.81
CA GLU A 188 -17.01 3.31 24.26
C GLU A 188 -16.87 4.79 23.88
N LEU A 189 -15.65 5.32 23.92
CA LEU A 189 -15.35 6.68 23.46
C LEU A 189 -15.48 6.80 21.95
N GLU A 190 -14.99 5.81 21.20
CA GLU A 190 -15.15 5.74 19.75
C GLU A 190 -16.63 5.75 19.34
N ALA A 191 -17.47 4.96 20.01
CA ALA A 191 -18.91 4.91 19.75
C ALA A 191 -19.62 6.27 19.97
N LYS A 192 -19.04 7.14 20.81
CA LYS A 192 -19.53 8.51 21.09
C LYS A 192 -18.84 9.59 20.25
N ASN A 193 -17.90 9.23 19.36
CA ASN A 193 -17.02 10.14 18.63
C ASN A 193 -16.11 10.98 19.58
N GLU A 194 -15.78 10.46 20.75
CA GLU A 194 -14.94 11.09 21.76
C GLU A 194 -13.49 10.56 21.74
N TRP A 195 -13.18 9.52 20.92
CA TRP A 195 -11.83 8.97 20.76
C TRP A 195 -11.00 9.86 19.82
N THR A 196 -10.51 10.97 20.38
CA THR A 196 -9.72 11.99 19.68
C THR A 196 -8.24 11.86 19.96
N TRP A 197 -7.41 12.54 19.15
CA TRP A 197 -5.97 12.59 19.34
C TRP A 197 -5.56 13.11 20.73
N ASP A 198 -6.22 14.16 21.24
CA ASP A 198 -5.94 14.67 22.57
C ASP A 198 -6.26 13.69 23.68
N VAL A 199 -7.40 13.01 23.59
CA VAL A 199 -7.79 11.94 24.53
C VAL A 199 -6.77 10.80 24.48
N PHE A 200 -6.33 10.39 23.30
CA PHE A 200 -5.29 9.36 23.16
C PHE A 200 -3.99 9.77 23.86
N LYS A 201 -3.53 11.03 23.69
CA LYS A 201 -2.35 11.52 24.39
C LYS A 201 -2.52 11.51 25.92
N GLU A 202 -3.71 11.85 26.42
CA GLU A 202 -4.03 11.76 27.84
C GLU A 202 -3.96 10.32 28.35
N TYR A 203 -4.50 9.36 27.57
CA TYR A 203 -4.39 7.94 27.88
C TYR A 203 -2.93 7.48 27.90
N CYS A 204 -2.16 7.85 26.90
CA CYS A 204 -0.73 7.50 26.84
C CYS A 204 0.03 8.04 28.07
N ARG A 205 -0.26 9.27 28.53
CA ARG A 205 0.36 9.82 29.75
C ARG A 205 -0.08 9.08 31.00
N ALA A 206 -1.37 8.81 31.16
CA ALA A 206 -1.91 8.10 32.31
C ALA A 206 -1.43 6.65 32.41
N LEU A 207 -1.15 6.01 31.27
CA LEU A 207 -0.68 4.63 31.16
C LEU A 207 0.85 4.51 31.05
N THR A 208 1.58 5.61 31.23
CA THR A 208 3.06 5.61 31.31
C THR A 208 3.47 5.75 32.76
N PHE A 209 3.95 4.66 33.36
CA PHE A 209 4.39 4.61 34.75
C PHE A 209 5.48 3.54 34.95
N ALA A 210 6.26 3.71 36.01
CA ALA A 210 7.19 2.71 36.53
C ALA A 210 7.29 2.90 38.05
N ASP A 211 6.57 2.09 38.82
CA ASP A 211 6.46 2.18 40.26
C ASP A 211 6.29 0.78 40.91
N GLU A 212 5.91 0.73 42.17
CA GLU A 212 5.73 -0.52 42.91
C GLU A 212 4.61 -1.42 42.34
N SER A 213 3.68 -0.86 41.58
CA SER A 213 2.58 -1.62 40.95
C SER A 213 3.00 -2.28 39.61
N GLY A 214 4.15 -1.88 39.07
CA GLY A 214 4.67 -2.37 37.80
C GLY A 214 5.20 -1.26 36.89
N ARG A 215 5.28 -1.56 35.60
CA ARG A 215 5.69 -0.59 34.60
C ARG A 215 4.83 -0.69 33.35
N SER A 216 4.58 0.43 32.70
CA SER A 216 3.89 0.51 31.40
C SER A 216 4.33 1.74 30.64
N VAL A 217 4.15 1.73 29.32
CA VAL A 217 4.26 2.89 28.45
C VAL A 217 3.00 3.04 27.60
N GLY A 218 2.59 4.27 27.36
CA GLY A 218 1.34 4.59 26.71
C GLY A 218 1.17 3.95 25.33
N CYS A 219 2.17 4.05 24.45
CA CYS A 219 2.06 3.42 23.13
C CYS A 219 3.41 2.98 22.54
N SER A 220 3.31 2.21 21.46
CA SER A 220 4.40 1.95 20.52
C SER A 220 3.82 2.03 19.11
N LEU A 221 4.28 2.99 18.32
CA LEU A 221 3.82 3.23 16.95
C LEU A 221 4.99 3.13 15.98
N GLN A 222 4.69 2.64 14.77
CA GLN A 222 5.67 2.53 13.67
C GLN A 222 5.86 3.89 12.97
N LEU A 223 6.38 4.90 13.69
CA LEU A 223 6.44 6.29 13.25
C LEU A 223 7.26 6.53 11.96
N GLY A 224 8.12 5.59 11.57
CA GLY A 224 8.83 5.62 10.28
C GLY A 224 8.02 5.06 9.10
N ASN A 225 6.83 4.50 9.36
CA ASN A 225 5.96 3.92 8.36
C ASN A 225 5.06 4.99 7.74
N SER A 226 4.97 5.05 6.41
CA SER A 226 4.16 6.05 5.71
C SER A 226 2.68 6.01 6.08
N GLY A 227 2.13 4.82 6.32
CA GLY A 227 0.75 4.67 6.80
C GLY A 227 0.49 5.26 8.19
N ILE A 228 1.54 5.62 8.92
CA ILE A 228 1.46 6.34 10.20
C ILE A 228 1.85 7.80 10.03
N TYR A 229 3.00 8.14 9.40
CA TYR A 229 3.42 9.54 9.35
C TYR A 229 2.62 10.42 8.38
N ILE A 230 2.06 9.86 7.27
CA ILE A 230 1.18 10.63 6.39
C ILE A 230 -0.08 11.11 7.13
N PRO A 231 -0.82 10.25 7.87
CA PRO A 231 -1.91 10.71 8.74
C PRO A 231 -1.53 11.80 9.73
N PHE A 232 -0.30 11.81 10.27
CA PHE A 232 0.15 12.91 11.12
C PHE A 232 0.27 14.22 10.33
N MET A 233 0.91 14.20 9.16
CA MET A 233 1.05 15.41 8.34
C MET A 233 -0.30 15.99 7.92
N GLU A 234 -1.22 15.15 7.45
CA GLU A 234 -2.53 15.58 6.97
C GLU A 234 -3.56 15.79 8.08
N GLY A 235 -3.41 15.08 9.19
CA GLY A 235 -4.33 15.12 10.34
C GLY A 235 -4.35 16.45 11.08
N PHE A 236 -3.32 17.25 10.92
CA PHE A 236 -3.25 18.63 11.43
C PHE A 236 -3.61 19.68 10.38
N GLY A 237 -4.11 19.24 9.20
CA GLY A 237 -4.53 20.11 8.11
C GLY A 237 -3.43 20.41 7.11
N GLY A 238 -2.32 19.70 7.15
CA GLY A 238 -1.22 19.87 6.21
C GLY A 238 -1.55 19.40 4.80
N HIS A 239 -1.02 20.13 3.83
CA HIS A 239 -1.13 19.84 2.39
C HIS A 239 0.27 19.72 1.81
N TRP A 240 0.88 18.54 1.98
CA TRP A 240 2.28 18.30 1.62
C TRP A 240 2.53 18.07 0.14
N TYR A 241 1.47 17.90 -0.67
CA TYR A 241 1.49 17.89 -2.13
C TYR A 241 0.34 18.75 -2.68
N ASP A 242 0.49 19.22 -3.92
CA ASP A 242 -0.35 20.28 -4.48
C ASP A 242 -1.50 19.79 -5.37
N ARG A 243 -1.49 18.52 -5.82
CA ARG A 243 -2.48 17.97 -6.75
C ARG A 243 -2.86 16.53 -6.42
N GLU A 244 -4.08 16.14 -6.77
CA GLU A 244 -4.58 14.77 -6.57
C GLU A 244 -3.86 13.75 -7.45
N PHE A 245 -3.42 14.14 -8.65
CA PHE A 245 -2.73 13.26 -9.59
C PHE A 245 -1.22 13.44 -9.47
N TRP A 246 -0.51 12.40 -9.04
CA TRP A 246 0.93 12.42 -8.83
C TRP A 246 1.75 12.86 -10.05
N GLN A 247 1.23 12.68 -11.28
CA GLN A 247 1.86 13.11 -12.54
C GLN A 247 1.79 14.62 -12.78
N GLU A 248 0.94 15.33 -12.02
CA GLU A 248 0.69 16.75 -12.17
C GLU A 248 1.27 17.57 -11.03
N HIS A 249 1.97 16.94 -10.05
CA HIS A 249 2.59 17.66 -8.96
C HIS A 249 3.65 18.63 -9.46
N GLU A 250 3.55 19.87 -9.03
CA GLU A 250 4.53 20.93 -9.30
C GLU A 250 5.36 21.25 -8.08
N GLU A 251 4.83 21.03 -6.88
CA GLU A 251 5.44 21.40 -5.62
C GLU A 251 5.08 20.46 -4.48
N LEU A 252 6.10 20.11 -3.67
CA LEU A 252 5.94 19.42 -2.40
C LEU A 252 6.31 20.36 -1.25
N ARG A 253 5.56 20.28 -0.14
CA ARG A 253 5.63 21.20 0.98
C ARG A 253 5.81 20.44 2.28
N PHE A 254 7.03 20.39 2.79
CA PHE A 254 7.33 19.76 4.07
C PHE A 254 7.66 20.80 5.14
N ILE A 255 8.53 21.77 4.83
CA ILE A 255 8.87 22.86 5.74
C ILE A 255 8.04 24.12 5.45
N SER A 256 7.61 24.29 4.22
CA SER A 256 6.85 25.47 3.79
C SER A 256 5.36 25.40 4.17
N ASP A 257 4.84 24.26 4.61
CA ASP A 257 3.50 24.13 5.17
C ASP A 257 3.56 23.96 6.70
N GLU A 258 3.04 24.94 7.44
CA GLU A 258 3.11 24.97 8.91
C GLU A 258 2.35 23.82 9.57
N HIS A 259 1.26 23.35 8.97
CA HIS A 259 0.46 22.24 9.49
C HIS A 259 1.13 20.89 9.28
N VAL A 260 1.89 20.72 8.20
CA VAL A 260 2.77 19.55 8.00
C VAL A 260 3.83 19.51 9.10
N VAL A 261 4.46 20.66 9.37
CA VAL A 261 5.46 20.79 10.44
C VAL A 261 4.84 20.47 11.80
N GLU A 262 3.63 20.99 12.09
CA GLU A 262 2.89 20.74 13.33
C GLU A 262 2.63 19.24 13.51
N GLY A 263 2.11 18.55 12.48
CA GLY A 263 1.84 17.12 12.53
C GLY A 263 3.10 16.29 12.80
N ILE A 264 4.22 16.63 12.16
CA ILE A 264 5.52 15.98 12.40
C ILE A 264 6.03 16.26 13.82
N GLN A 265 5.88 17.48 14.33
CA GLN A 265 6.26 17.84 15.71
C GLN A 265 5.44 17.05 16.74
N GLU A 266 4.14 16.91 16.53
CA GLU A 266 3.28 16.08 17.39
C GLU A 266 3.76 14.61 17.42
N MET A 267 4.11 14.05 16.27
CA MET A 267 4.66 12.70 16.17
C MET A 267 5.98 12.56 16.97
N ILE A 268 6.90 13.52 16.83
CA ILE A 268 8.17 13.54 17.55
C ILE A 268 7.94 13.67 19.05
N SER A 269 6.99 14.52 19.46
CA SER A 269 6.70 14.83 20.88
C SER A 269 6.31 13.61 21.70
N LEU A 270 5.68 12.61 21.07
CA LEU A 270 5.34 11.32 21.73
C LEU A 270 6.59 10.59 22.22
N VAL A 271 7.65 10.62 21.40
CA VAL A 271 8.92 9.93 21.71
C VAL A 271 9.78 10.74 22.68
N GLU A 272 9.85 12.06 22.50
CA GLU A 272 10.58 12.97 23.39
C GLU A 272 10.02 12.95 24.82
N SER A 273 8.69 12.89 24.95
CA SER A 273 8.02 12.80 26.25
C SER A 273 8.05 11.39 26.87
N ASN A 274 8.61 10.40 26.17
CA ASN A 274 8.68 8.99 26.57
C ASN A 274 7.31 8.33 26.86
N ILE A 275 6.23 8.85 26.29
CA ILE A 275 4.91 8.21 26.32
C ILE A 275 4.70 7.24 25.16
N CYS A 276 5.62 7.24 24.19
CA CYS A 276 5.70 6.29 23.08
C CYS A 276 7.08 5.63 23.07
N LYS A 277 7.09 4.29 23.06
CA LYS A 277 8.28 3.50 22.77
C LYS A 277 8.53 3.57 21.27
N TYR A 278 9.71 4.07 20.87
CA TYR A 278 10.08 4.10 19.46
C TYR A 278 10.40 2.68 18.96
N THR A 279 9.71 2.25 17.90
CA THR A 279 9.87 0.93 17.31
C THR A 279 10.86 0.95 16.16
N ILE A 280 11.84 0.04 16.21
CA ILE A 280 12.81 -0.20 15.12
C ILE A 280 12.27 -1.36 14.26
N SER A 281 12.37 -1.22 12.95
CA SER A 281 12.06 -2.31 12.01
C SER A 281 13.19 -2.53 11.00
N LYS A 282 13.08 -3.56 10.19
CA LYS A 282 14.03 -3.79 9.07
C LYS A 282 14.02 -2.65 8.05
N TYR A 283 12.93 -1.90 7.97
CA TYR A 283 12.76 -0.79 7.01
C TYR A 283 13.22 0.56 7.58
N PHE A 284 13.14 0.76 8.91
CA PHE A 284 13.61 1.94 9.62
C PHE A 284 14.46 1.53 10.82
N PRO A 285 15.72 1.16 10.57
CA PRO A 285 16.59 0.53 11.57
C PRO A 285 17.27 1.53 12.53
N ALA A 286 17.11 2.83 12.30
CA ALA A 286 17.73 3.86 13.14
C ALA A 286 17.11 3.89 14.53
N ALA A 287 17.95 3.90 15.57
CA ALA A 287 17.49 3.84 16.96
C ALA A 287 17.45 5.22 17.62
N VAL A 288 16.47 5.43 18.49
CA VAL A 288 16.49 6.52 19.46
C VAL A 288 17.32 6.10 20.66
N LYS A 289 18.31 6.93 21.05
CA LYS A 289 19.37 6.58 22.02
C LYS A 289 19.30 7.37 23.33
N THR A 290 18.23 8.13 23.56
CA THR A 290 18.02 8.83 24.82
C THR A 290 17.88 7.86 25.98
N GLU A 291 18.21 8.28 27.20
CA GLU A 291 18.11 7.41 28.38
C GLU A 291 16.65 6.96 28.62
N GLY A 292 15.65 7.83 28.35
CA GLY A 292 14.24 7.49 28.43
C GLY A 292 13.88 6.36 27.48
N GLN A 293 14.25 6.42 26.20
CA GLN A 293 13.95 5.38 25.23
C GLN A 293 14.74 4.08 25.46
N LYS A 294 15.95 4.16 25.98
CA LYS A 294 16.70 2.98 26.43
C LYS A 294 16.00 2.25 27.57
N ALA A 295 15.40 3.00 28.51
CA ALA A 295 14.63 2.42 29.60
C ALA A 295 13.36 1.68 29.14
N LEU A 296 12.83 2.04 27.96
CA LEU A 296 11.66 1.39 27.36
C LEU A 296 12.02 0.20 26.44
N ALA A 297 13.31 -0.02 26.16
CA ALA A 297 13.73 -0.96 25.11
C ALA A 297 13.24 -2.40 25.34
N ASP A 298 13.22 -2.86 26.59
CA ASP A 298 12.84 -4.20 27.01
C ASP A 298 11.37 -4.34 27.47
N TYR A 299 10.54 -3.29 27.29
CA TYR A 299 9.13 -3.38 27.65
C TYR A 299 8.41 -4.37 26.74
N ASP A 300 7.65 -5.24 27.37
CA ASP A 300 6.88 -6.29 26.69
C ASP A 300 5.69 -5.70 25.92
N ALA A 301 5.55 -6.10 24.66
CA ALA A 301 4.57 -5.51 23.75
C ALA A 301 3.11 -5.77 24.17
N GLU A 302 2.83 -6.88 24.82
CA GLU A 302 1.47 -7.28 25.17
C GLU A 302 1.08 -6.87 26.61
N THR A 303 2.04 -6.87 27.54
CA THR A 303 1.77 -6.65 28.96
C THR A 303 2.15 -5.26 29.46
N GLU A 304 3.14 -4.61 28.83
CA GLU A 304 3.72 -3.34 29.30
C GLU A 304 3.56 -2.18 28.31
N ILE A 305 2.99 -2.41 27.12
CA ILE A 305 2.63 -1.37 26.17
C ILE A 305 1.11 -1.28 26.08
N ALA A 306 0.56 -0.10 26.38
CA ALA A 306 -0.89 0.05 26.43
C ALA A 306 -1.53 0.01 25.04
N PHE A 307 -0.94 0.72 24.04
CA PHE A 307 -1.44 0.77 22.68
C PHE A 307 -0.35 0.45 21.67
N ASN A 308 -0.65 -0.42 20.70
CA ASN A 308 0.21 -0.74 19.57
C ASN A 308 -0.58 -0.58 18.26
N ASP A 309 0.03 0.03 17.24
CA ASP A 309 -0.56 0.03 15.90
C ASP A 309 -0.54 -1.38 15.29
N VAL A 310 -1.59 -1.74 14.58
CA VAL A 310 -1.74 -3.04 13.91
C VAL A 310 -2.61 -2.90 12.68
N THR A 311 -2.32 -3.69 11.64
CA THR A 311 -3.20 -3.93 10.50
C THR A 311 -3.94 -5.25 10.66
N PHE A 312 -5.01 -5.45 9.90
CA PHE A 312 -5.76 -6.71 9.94
C PHE A 312 -4.89 -7.91 9.51
N PHE A 313 -3.95 -7.67 8.60
CA PHE A 313 -2.97 -8.67 8.19
C PHE A 313 -2.21 -9.30 9.37
N ASP A 314 -1.79 -8.50 10.35
CA ASP A 314 -1.05 -8.95 11.53
C ASP A 314 -1.93 -9.19 12.77
N PHE A 315 -3.21 -8.85 12.67
CA PHE A 315 -4.15 -8.85 13.79
C PHE A 315 -4.23 -10.20 14.53
N GLY A 316 -4.41 -11.29 13.79
CA GLY A 316 -4.55 -12.63 14.39
C GLY A 316 -3.29 -13.09 15.09
N LYS A 317 -2.13 -12.93 14.46
CA LYS A 317 -0.84 -13.31 15.05
C LYS A 317 -0.57 -12.54 16.33
N THR A 318 -0.80 -11.22 16.30
CA THR A 318 -0.54 -10.36 17.46
C THR A 318 -1.60 -10.54 18.55
N GLY A 319 -2.87 -10.80 18.19
CA GLY A 319 -3.93 -11.13 19.15
C GLY A 319 -3.63 -12.39 19.94
N LYS A 320 -3.17 -13.43 19.25
CA LYS A 320 -2.76 -14.68 19.90
C LYS A 320 -1.66 -14.48 20.96
N ALA A 321 -0.71 -13.58 20.72
CA ALA A 321 0.33 -13.26 21.69
C ALA A 321 -0.23 -12.67 23.01
N TYR A 322 -1.30 -11.87 22.94
CA TYR A 322 -2.01 -11.38 24.13
C TYR A 322 -2.74 -12.52 24.86
N GLU A 323 -3.42 -13.39 24.11
CA GLU A 323 -4.15 -14.53 24.68
C GLU A 323 -3.22 -15.51 25.39
N GLU A 324 -2.07 -15.82 24.80
CA GLU A 324 -1.04 -16.69 25.41
C GLU A 324 -0.52 -16.14 26.75
N LYS A 325 -0.53 -14.81 26.92
CA LYS A 325 -0.15 -14.14 28.18
C LYS A 325 -1.31 -13.89 29.13
N GLY A 326 -2.53 -14.27 28.71
CA GLY A 326 -3.75 -14.10 29.53
C GLY A 326 -4.19 -12.64 29.67
N VAL A 327 -3.84 -11.77 28.74
CA VAL A 327 -4.19 -10.34 28.73
C VAL A 327 -5.55 -10.14 28.07
N ASP A 328 -6.46 -9.40 28.71
CA ASP A 328 -7.67 -8.91 28.07
C ASP A 328 -7.27 -7.73 27.13
N TRP A 329 -7.60 -7.88 25.85
CA TRP A 329 -7.22 -6.93 24.82
C TRP A 329 -8.38 -6.62 23.88
N ASN A 330 -8.29 -5.48 23.15
CA ASN A 330 -9.23 -5.15 22.09
C ASN A 330 -8.54 -4.28 21.02
N VAL A 331 -9.30 -3.88 20.01
CA VAL A 331 -8.90 -2.92 19.00
C VAL A 331 -9.86 -1.74 18.97
N VAL A 332 -9.32 -0.59 18.59
CA VAL A 332 -10.05 0.66 18.39
C VAL A 332 -9.45 1.36 17.17
N SER A 333 -10.23 2.13 16.43
CA SER A 333 -9.71 2.92 15.29
C SER A 333 -8.56 3.82 15.73
N MET A 334 -7.72 4.25 14.81
CA MET A 334 -6.77 5.33 15.11
C MET A 334 -7.52 6.53 15.70
N PRO A 335 -6.95 7.21 16.71
CA PRO A 335 -7.60 8.36 17.32
C PRO A 335 -7.80 9.46 16.27
N ARG A 336 -8.97 10.11 16.29
CA ARG A 336 -9.29 11.12 15.31
C ARG A 336 -8.44 12.38 15.54
N PHE A 337 -7.61 12.69 14.56
CA PHE A 337 -6.90 13.95 14.46
C PHE A 337 -7.88 15.14 14.28
N PRO A 338 -7.44 16.40 14.41
CA PRO A 338 -8.25 17.58 14.10
C PRO A 338 -8.90 17.50 12.71
N VAL A 339 -8.17 17.02 11.71
CA VAL A 339 -8.67 16.56 10.41
C VAL A 339 -8.52 15.03 10.39
N PRO A 340 -9.62 14.27 10.48
CA PRO A 340 -9.52 12.81 10.61
C PRO A 340 -8.82 12.17 9.41
N LYS A 341 -7.77 11.40 9.69
CA LYS A 341 -6.95 10.70 8.68
C LYS A 341 -6.46 9.36 9.21
N THR A 342 -6.49 8.36 8.33
CA THR A 342 -5.99 7.02 8.61
C THR A 342 -5.34 6.44 7.36
N GLY A 343 -4.13 5.91 7.47
CA GLY A 343 -3.40 5.31 6.35
C GLY A 343 -4.11 4.05 5.84
N LEU A 344 -4.32 4.00 4.53
CA LEU A 344 -4.95 2.89 3.82
C LEU A 344 -3.92 2.14 2.99
N TYR A 345 -3.84 0.83 3.20
CA TYR A 345 -3.16 -0.10 2.31
C TYR A 345 -4.18 -0.84 1.47
N ALA A 346 -3.88 -1.03 0.20
CA ALA A 346 -4.71 -1.84 -0.66
C ALA A 346 -3.86 -2.60 -1.67
N THR A 347 -4.30 -3.82 -1.97
CA THR A 347 -3.67 -4.69 -2.96
C THR A 347 -4.70 -5.21 -3.93
N GLY A 348 -4.24 -5.67 -5.07
CA GLY A 348 -5.12 -6.17 -6.11
C GLY A 348 -4.39 -7.02 -7.12
N PHE A 349 -5.08 -7.23 -8.23
CA PHE A 349 -4.55 -7.90 -9.39
C PHE A 349 -4.62 -6.98 -10.60
N ALA A 350 -3.64 -7.08 -11.46
CA ALA A 350 -3.59 -6.32 -12.71
C ALA A 350 -3.31 -7.23 -13.90
N VAL A 351 -3.72 -6.81 -15.09
CA VAL A 351 -3.46 -7.53 -16.32
C VAL A 351 -2.22 -6.95 -16.99
N PHE A 352 -1.26 -7.81 -17.31
CA PHE A 352 -0.07 -7.41 -18.06
C PHE A 352 -0.43 -6.99 -19.48
N GLY A 353 0.00 -5.79 -19.87
CA GLY A 353 -0.31 -5.21 -21.19
C GLY A 353 0.19 -6.02 -22.39
N GLY A 354 1.23 -6.84 -22.18
CA GLY A 354 1.80 -7.72 -23.20
C GLY A 354 1.16 -9.10 -23.33
N THR A 355 0.11 -9.41 -22.54
CA THR A 355 -0.59 -10.70 -22.66
C THR A 355 -1.24 -10.89 -24.01
N ARG A 356 -1.23 -12.14 -24.51
CA ARG A 356 -1.94 -12.53 -25.74
C ARG A 356 -3.36 -13.03 -25.47
N ASN A 357 -3.66 -13.36 -24.20
CA ASN A 357 -4.94 -13.90 -23.76
C ASN A 357 -5.69 -12.84 -22.92
N GLN A 358 -5.81 -11.64 -23.45
CA GLN A 358 -6.32 -10.47 -22.71
C GLN A 358 -7.73 -10.68 -22.15
N ASP A 359 -8.62 -11.34 -22.91
CA ASP A 359 -10.00 -11.56 -22.49
C ASP A 359 -10.08 -12.49 -21.27
N ALA A 360 -9.34 -13.59 -21.31
CA ALA A 360 -9.27 -14.54 -20.19
C ALA A 360 -8.56 -13.92 -18.97
N ALA A 361 -7.49 -13.14 -19.19
CA ALA A 361 -6.77 -12.46 -18.14
C ALA A 361 -7.63 -11.39 -17.47
N ALA A 362 -8.33 -10.57 -18.25
CA ALA A 362 -9.23 -9.54 -17.72
C ALA A 362 -10.43 -10.16 -16.99
N ALA A 363 -11.03 -11.24 -17.52
CA ALA A 363 -12.12 -11.92 -16.85
C ALA A 363 -11.69 -12.50 -15.50
N LEU A 364 -10.50 -13.15 -15.41
CA LEU A 364 -9.98 -13.62 -14.14
C LEU A 364 -9.72 -12.43 -13.20
N CYS A 365 -9.01 -11.40 -13.66
CA CYS A 365 -8.67 -10.23 -12.86
C CYS A 365 -9.92 -9.55 -12.29
N LEU A 366 -10.93 -9.28 -13.15
CA LEU A 366 -12.17 -8.64 -12.74
C LEU A 366 -13.08 -9.54 -11.89
N SER A 367 -12.95 -10.87 -11.97
CA SER A 367 -13.75 -11.76 -11.13
C SER A 367 -13.52 -11.55 -9.63
N ILE A 368 -12.35 -11.00 -9.22
CA ILE A 368 -12.05 -10.72 -7.80
C ILE A 368 -12.92 -9.61 -7.21
N VAL A 369 -13.40 -8.67 -8.02
CA VAL A 369 -14.29 -7.59 -7.56
C VAL A 369 -15.76 -7.95 -7.69
N THR A 370 -16.08 -9.17 -8.10
CA THR A 370 -17.45 -9.69 -7.98
C THR A 370 -17.73 -10.11 -6.55
N ARG A 371 -19.00 -10.01 -6.14
CA ARG A 371 -19.41 -10.44 -4.79
C ARG A 371 -19.01 -11.89 -4.50
N GLU A 372 -19.14 -12.80 -5.49
CA GLU A 372 -18.77 -14.21 -5.36
C GLU A 372 -17.24 -14.35 -5.21
N GLY A 373 -16.47 -13.80 -6.14
CA GLY A 373 -15.00 -13.92 -6.15
C GLY A 373 -14.37 -13.40 -4.86
N GLN A 374 -14.76 -12.19 -4.43
CA GLN A 374 -14.18 -11.60 -3.22
C GLN A 374 -14.68 -12.27 -1.93
N SER A 375 -15.96 -12.72 -1.89
CA SER A 375 -16.46 -13.48 -0.74
C SER A 375 -15.67 -14.77 -0.53
N VAL A 376 -15.41 -15.51 -1.60
CA VAL A 376 -14.64 -16.77 -1.53
C VAL A 376 -13.18 -16.47 -1.14
N TYR A 377 -12.58 -15.44 -1.72
CA TYR A 377 -11.20 -15.05 -1.43
C TYR A 377 -11.01 -14.63 0.03
N CYS A 378 -11.85 -13.72 0.53
CA CYS A 378 -11.71 -13.17 1.88
C CYS A 378 -12.19 -14.11 3.01
N SER A 379 -12.90 -15.20 2.70
CA SER A 379 -13.43 -16.11 3.73
C SER A 379 -12.50 -17.25 4.13
N GLN A 380 -11.35 -17.43 3.46
CA GLN A 380 -10.55 -18.65 3.66
C GLN A 380 -9.55 -18.57 4.82
N ASP A 381 -8.82 -17.51 4.99
CA ASP A 381 -7.70 -17.45 5.94
C ASP A 381 -7.52 -16.11 6.67
N GLY A 382 -8.53 -15.25 6.66
CA GLY A 382 -8.63 -14.15 7.58
C GLY A 382 -7.55 -13.10 7.61
N ARG A 383 -6.88 -12.87 6.53
CA ARG A 383 -5.88 -11.80 6.47
C ARG A 383 -6.31 -10.64 5.57
N THR A 384 -7.55 -10.71 5.07
CA THR A 384 -8.02 -9.77 4.05
C THR A 384 -9.39 -9.22 4.37
N ILE A 385 -9.50 -7.90 4.33
CA ILE A 385 -10.77 -7.19 4.45
C ILE A 385 -11.30 -6.95 3.04
N PRO A 386 -12.57 -7.28 2.75
CA PRO A 386 -13.14 -7.03 1.44
C PRO A 386 -13.12 -5.57 1.04
N CYS A 387 -12.80 -5.29 -0.23
CA CYS A 387 -12.95 -3.97 -0.84
C CYS A 387 -14.40 -3.67 -1.28
N ILE A 388 -15.23 -4.70 -1.39
CA ILE A 388 -16.66 -4.57 -1.69
C ILE A 388 -17.38 -4.16 -0.40
N LYS A 389 -17.99 -2.97 -0.40
CA LYS A 389 -18.66 -2.38 0.78
C LYS A 389 -19.69 -3.32 1.41
N SER A 390 -20.58 -3.89 0.60
CA SER A 390 -21.61 -4.81 1.09
C SER A 390 -21.06 -6.11 1.70
N LEU A 391 -19.83 -6.52 1.37
CA LEU A 391 -19.14 -7.64 1.99
C LEU A 391 -18.36 -7.21 3.24
N ALA A 392 -17.74 -6.03 3.21
CA ALA A 392 -17.00 -5.49 4.36
C ALA A 392 -17.92 -5.25 5.57
N GLU A 393 -19.15 -4.79 5.33
CA GLU A 393 -20.20 -4.67 6.35
C GLU A 393 -20.65 -6.03 6.91
N GLY A 394 -20.43 -7.11 6.15
CA GLY A 394 -20.75 -8.49 6.54
C GLY A 394 -19.80 -9.03 7.62
N LYS A 395 -20.12 -10.24 8.11
CA LYS A 395 -19.32 -10.89 9.17
C LYS A 395 -18.38 -11.98 8.64
N THR A 396 -18.50 -12.39 7.38
CA THR A 396 -17.84 -13.58 6.84
C THR A 396 -16.32 -13.48 6.91
N TRP A 397 -15.76 -12.33 6.57
CA TRP A 397 -14.31 -12.07 6.60
C TRP A 397 -13.75 -12.07 8.03
N ARG A 398 -14.56 -11.72 9.03
CA ARG A 398 -14.19 -11.68 10.45
C ARG A 398 -14.00 -13.07 11.03
N LEU A 399 -14.69 -14.08 10.45
CA LEU A 399 -14.64 -15.48 10.88
C LEU A 399 -13.44 -16.23 10.32
N SER A 400 -12.67 -15.59 9.46
CA SER A 400 -11.60 -16.24 8.72
C SER A 400 -10.31 -16.39 9.54
N TYR A 401 -10.24 -15.87 10.78
CA TYR A 401 -9.18 -16.19 11.75
C TYR A 401 -9.57 -17.44 12.57
N PRO A 402 -9.06 -18.62 12.21
CA PRO A 402 -9.42 -19.85 12.92
C PRO A 402 -8.90 -19.91 14.37
N ASP A 403 -7.93 -19.08 14.71
CA ASP A 403 -7.29 -19.04 16.03
C ASP A 403 -7.88 -17.98 16.99
N ILE A 404 -8.77 -17.14 16.51
CA ILE A 404 -9.55 -16.22 17.35
C ILE A 404 -10.94 -16.84 17.47
N SER A 405 -11.35 -17.15 18.69
CA SER A 405 -12.59 -17.87 19.03
C SER A 405 -13.76 -17.60 18.08
N ASP A 406 -14.56 -18.63 17.80
CA ASP A 406 -15.71 -18.66 16.86
C ASP A 406 -16.75 -17.53 17.04
N ASP A 407 -16.58 -16.69 18.04
CA ASP A 407 -17.41 -15.53 18.29
C ASP A 407 -16.65 -14.24 17.96
N PRO A 408 -16.81 -13.68 16.74
CA PRO A 408 -16.27 -12.35 16.41
C PRO A 408 -16.84 -11.27 17.33
N VAL A 409 -17.87 -11.61 18.11
CA VAL A 409 -18.48 -10.80 19.14
C VAL A 409 -17.82 -11.03 20.51
N ASN A 410 -16.81 -11.85 20.65
CA ASN A 410 -16.06 -12.02 21.91
C ASN A 410 -15.46 -10.72 22.45
N GLY A 411 -16.17 -9.64 22.19
CA GLY A 411 -15.83 -8.31 22.65
C GLY A 411 -14.73 -7.64 21.83
N LYS A 412 -14.30 -8.18 20.68
CA LYS A 412 -13.32 -7.54 19.80
C LYS A 412 -14.02 -6.60 18.82
N ASN A 413 -13.52 -5.38 18.69
CA ASN A 413 -14.10 -4.34 17.85
C ASN A 413 -13.58 -4.43 16.40
N TYR A 414 -13.98 -5.46 15.66
CA TYR A 414 -13.59 -5.61 14.24
C TYR A 414 -14.03 -4.42 13.36
N ASP A 415 -15.07 -3.68 13.78
CA ASP A 415 -15.55 -2.53 13.05
C ASP A 415 -14.51 -1.41 12.96
N ALA A 416 -13.52 -1.37 13.87
CA ALA A 416 -12.41 -0.42 13.82
C ALA A 416 -11.68 -0.43 12.45
N PHE A 417 -11.58 -1.61 11.81
CA PHE A 417 -10.88 -1.75 10.52
C PHE A 417 -11.66 -1.21 9.32
N ILE A 418 -12.98 -1.04 9.44
CA ILE A 418 -13.85 -0.59 8.33
C ILE A 418 -14.60 0.71 8.63
N ARG A 419 -14.48 1.19 9.88
CA ARG A 419 -15.15 2.41 10.31
C ARG A 419 -14.51 3.64 9.67
N HIS A 420 -15.32 4.65 9.35
CA HIS A 420 -14.88 5.91 8.78
C HIS A 420 -14.05 5.75 7.48
N PRO A 421 -14.62 5.13 6.42
CA PRO A 421 -13.91 4.99 5.16
C PRO A 421 -13.52 6.33 4.53
N GLU A 422 -14.24 7.41 4.86
CA GLU A 422 -13.98 8.78 4.44
C GLU A 422 -12.68 9.37 5.02
N ASP A 423 -12.18 8.83 6.13
CA ASP A 423 -10.96 9.27 6.79
C ASP A 423 -9.69 8.64 6.16
N ALA A 424 -9.85 7.75 5.17
CA ALA A 424 -8.72 7.07 4.54
C ALA A 424 -7.85 8.02 3.71
N THR A 425 -6.53 7.90 3.89
CA THR A 425 -5.52 8.57 3.08
C THR A 425 -4.47 7.57 2.60
N ALA A 426 -3.55 7.99 1.73
CA ALA A 426 -2.50 7.10 1.23
C ALA A 426 -1.71 6.46 2.38
N GLY A 427 -1.61 5.13 2.37
CA GLY A 427 -0.77 4.39 3.30
C GLY A 427 0.68 4.28 2.85
N MET A 428 0.96 4.66 1.59
CA MET A 428 2.29 4.63 0.99
C MET A 428 2.52 5.89 0.16
N VAL A 429 3.71 6.46 0.25
CA VAL A 429 4.06 7.68 -0.52
C VAL A 429 4.10 7.41 -2.03
N GLU A 430 4.36 6.17 -2.43
CA GLU A 430 4.35 5.71 -3.82
C GLU A 430 2.98 5.85 -4.48
N ALA A 431 1.91 5.85 -3.68
CA ALA A 431 0.55 6.07 -4.19
C ALA A 431 0.33 7.50 -4.70
N VAL A 432 1.12 8.45 -4.22
CA VAL A 432 0.94 9.88 -4.50
C VAL A 432 2.18 10.56 -5.10
N LEU A 433 3.32 9.86 -5.18
CA LEU A 433 4.58 10.41 -5.70
C LEU A 433 5.24 9.49 -6.72
N PRO A 434 5.95 10.04 -7.72
CA PRO A 434 6.87 9.28 -8.57
C PRO A 434 7.93 8.56 -7.70
N VAL A 435 8.34 7.34 -8.09
CA VAL A 435 9.24 6.49 -7.29
C VAL A 435 10.54 7.17 -6.88
N LYS A 436 11.14 7.95 -7.78
CA LYS A 436 12.36 8.71 -7.46
C LYS A 436 12.14 9.66 -6.29
N VAL A 437 11.00 10.36 -6.29
CA VAL A 437 10.62 11.31 -5.24
C VAL A 437 10.20 10.56 -3.97
N ALA A 438 9.39 9.51 -4.09
CA ALA A 438 8.97 8.66 -2.97
C ALA A 438 10.18 8.07 -2.23
N THR A 439 11.21 7.62 -2.95
CA THR A 439 12.47 7.14 -2.37
C THR A 439 13.18 8.20 -1.53
N ILE A 440 13.18 9.46 -2.00
CA ILE A 440 13.74 10.59 -1.24
C ILE A 440 12.94 10.79 0.06
N VAL A 441 11.62 10.89 -0.04
CA VAL A 441 10.74 11.08 1.13
C VAL A 441 10.95 9.97 2.15
N ASN A 442 10.87 8.70 1.74
CA ASN A 442 11.05 7.56 2.63
C ASN A 442 12.42 7.56 3.32
N ARG A 443 13.49 7.92 2.59
CA ARG A 443 14.84 8.01 3.16
C ARG A 443 14.92 9.03 4.29
N TYR A 444 14.34 10.21 4.13
CA TYR A 444 14.32 11.24 5.18
C TYR A 444 13.41 10.83 6.32
N MET A 445 12.18 10.41 6.05
CA MET A 445 11.19 10.09 7.07
C MET A 445 11.58 8.88 7.92
N SER A 446 12.28 7.88 7.35
CA SER A 446 12.76 6.71 8.10
C SER A 446 13.78 7.02 9.20
N THR A 447 14.46 8.15 9.13
CA THR A 447 15.47 8.58 10.12
C THR A 447 15.09 9.85 10.89
N LEU A 448 14.03 10.55 10.47
CA LEU A 448 13.64 11.85 11.00
C LEU A 448 13.48 11.84 12.53
N VAL A 449 12.66 10.94 13.06
CA VAL A 449 12.42 10.85 14.51
C VAL A 449 13.71 10.55 15.28
N PRO A 450 14.51 9.53 14.94
CA PRO A 450 15.80 9.28 15.58
C PRO A 450 16.77 10.45 15.48
N ASP A 451 16.86 11.09 14.32
CA ASP A 451 17.80 12.21 14.12
C ASP A 451 17.46 13.41 15.02
N VAL A 452 16.17 13.78 15.10
CA VAL A 452 15.73 14.90 15.94
C VAL A 452 15.84 14.57 17.43
N VAL A 453 15.27 13.44 17.87
CA VAL A 453 15.23 13.08 19.30
C VAL A 453 16.63 12.81 19.85
N ASN A 454 17.55 12.30 19.06
CA ASN A 454 18.97 12.15 19.46
C ASN A 454 19.76 13.47 19.41
N GLY A 455 19.18 14.56 18.87
CA GLY A 455 19.86 15.85 18.70
C GLY A 455 20.98 15.80 17.64
N THR A 456 20.93 14.85 16.69
CA THR A 456 21.93 14.75 15.61
C THR A 456 21.66 15.75 14.50
N LYS A 457 20.40 16.09 14.27
CA LYS A 457 19.93 17.12 13.35
C LYS A 457 18.72 17.82 13.92
N ASP A 458 18.50 19.07 13.58
CA ASP A 458 17.24 19.76 13.90
C ASP A 458 16.18 19.52 12.82
N LEU A 459 14.92 19.59 13.23
CA LEU A 459 13.77 19.31 12.36
C LEU A 459 13.75 20.24 11.13
N THR A 460 14.00 21.54 11.32
CA THR A 460 13.99 22.52 10.23
C THR A 460 14.99 22.16 9.16
N SER A 461 16.23 21.81 9.54
CA SER A 461 17.27 21.40 8.60
C SER A 461 16.87 20.14 7.82
N ILE A 462 16.26 19.15 8.49
CA ILE A 462 15.81 17.89 7.82
C ILE A 462 14.72 18.23 6.80
N LEU A 463 13.67 18.94 7.21
CA LEU A 463 12.53 19.25 6.34
C LEU A 463 12.90 20.18 5.19
N THR A 464 13.81 21.14 5.41
CA THR A 464 14.34 21.99 4.34
C THR A 464 15.10 21.19 3.31
N ALA A 465 15.96 20.27 3.76
CA ALA A 465 16.71 19.41 2.85
C ALA A 465 15.79 18.44 2.08
N LEU A 466 14.80 17.85 2.76
CA LEU A 466 13.80 17.00 2.15
C LEU A 466 13.02 17.74 1.06
N GLU A 467 12.45 18.91 1.40
CA GLU A 467 11.64 19.70 0.47
C GLU A 467 12.46 20.12 -0.76
N THR A 468 13.69 20.59 -0.55
CA THR A 468 14.60 20.99 -1.62
C THR A 468 14.88 19.80 -2.57
N GLU A 469 15.36 18.67 -2.03
CA GLU A 469 15.75 17.52 -2.84
C GLU A 469 14.56 16.87 -3.55
N ALA A 470 13.41 16.78 -2.88
CA ALA A 470 12.19 16.23 -3.45
C ALA A 470 11.67 17.10 -4.60
N ASN A 471 11.66 18.42 -4.45
CA ASN A 471 11.23 19.35 -5.50
C ASN A 471 12.21 19.44 -6.68
N GLU A 472 13.53 19.33 -6.44
CA GLU A 472 14.51 19.22 -7.51
C GLU A 472 14.28 17.94 -8.35
N ALA A 473 14.03 16.82 -7.69
CA ALA A 473 13.74 15.55 -8.37
C ALA A 473 12.41 15.58 -9.14
N LEU A 474 11.38 16.22 -8.57
CA LEU A 474 10.08 16.41 -9.20
C LEU A 474 10.19 17.26 -10.46
N LYS A 475 10.92 18.39 -10.37
CA LYS A 475 11.19 19.26 -11.52
C LYS A 475 11.93 18.52 -12.64
N GLU A 476 12.95 17.72 -12.30
CA GLU A 476 13.68 16.93 -13.30
C GLU A 476 12.78 15.94 -14.06
N ILE A 477 11.79 15.35 -13.36
CA ILE A 477 10.79 14.46 -13.97
C ILE A 477 9.89 15.26 -14.92
N ASN A 478 9.36 16.41 -14.45
CA ASN A 478 8.45 17.24 -15.22
C ASN A 478 9.11 17.83 -16.47
N ASP A 479 10.39 18.25 -16.38
CA ASP A 479 11.16 18.80 -17.52
C ASP A 479 11.46 17.72 -18.61
N ASN A 480 11.41 16.41 -18.25
CA ASN A 480 11.68 15.29 -19.16
C ASN A 480 10.40 14.57 -19.66
N SER A 481 9.22 14.96 -19.19
CA SER A 481 7.91 14.41 -19.62
C SER A 481 7.28 15.19 -20.75
#